data_f46f70b07df5f10a9575d824c3f09ee2
#
_entry.id   f46f70b07df5f10a9575d824c3f09ee2
#
_cell.length_a   1.000
_cell.length_b   1.000
_cell.length_c   1.000
_cell.angle_alpha   90.00
_cell.angle_beta   90.00
_cell.angle_gamma   90.00
#
_symmetry.space_group_name_H-M   'P 1'
#
loop_
_entity.id
_entity.type
_entity.pdbx_description
1 polymer ?
#
loop_
_entity_poly.entity_id
_entity_poly.type
_entity_poly.pdbx_seq_one_letter_code
_entity_poly.pdbx_strand_id
1 'polypeptide(L)'
;MEMHEQLQRSASNKARRISLSGFHLLNFPLLNKGTAFSDHERDVFGLHGLLPPHVGSLEEQIERRIKAFREQPNAFHKYAFLRDLQNSNETLFYALLVRNIEEMLPVVYTPTVGEGCQRFSEIWRKPRGLFLSYPNRHRIDQILSHSRYDGVKCIVVSDGERILGLGDQGVGGMGIPIGKMALYTALSGIHPEHCLPILLDVGTDNEERLKSPIYIGWTHHRVRGEEYDAFVDVFVNSVKKRWPHVLLQWEDFAGSNAARLLARYKDQLCTFNDDIQGTAAVASATLLSAINVTGVPLEQQKIVVFGFGTAGIGITNLLEQLMHDKGIPKQEARNRFYAVDRYGLITEKGKEVRPEQLPYARKEQEVRGWRQPNGEIALQDVIRHAKPTVLIGVSGQAGAFTEDAVREMARNTDRPVIFPLSNPTARCEATPQDLLNWTEGRALIGTGSPFEPVTIWGKKVRIDQTNNSYIFPGLALGIVASRAKRVTDAMVMAAAKELVRLVPTQKDKKASLLPSLSDSRQLSRSIALAVGRQAIQDGQAQVAGEDSLERELQANIWEPVYVPYERKAAKP
;
A
#
# COMPACT_ATOMS: atom_id res chain seq x y z
N MET A 1 16.15 -19.20 13.48
CA MET A 1 17.47 -18.80 12.93
C MET A 1 18.05 -19.89 12.05
N GLU A 2 18.24 -21.12 12.51
CA GLU A 2 18.88 -22.21 11.72
C GLU A 2 18.15 -22.60 10.43
N MET A 3 16.82 -22.65 10.41
CA MET A 3 16.05 -22.99 9.21
C MET A 3 16.12 -21.87 8.14
N HIS A 4 16.26 -20.62 8.54
CA HIS A 4 16.43 -19.48 7.64
C HIS A 4 17.83 -19.47 7.02
N GLU A 5 18.88 -19.79 7.81
CA GLU A 5 20.23 -19.96 7.31
C GLU A 5 20.37 -21.18 6.37
N GLN A 6 19.68 -22.28 6.64
CA GLN A 6 19.67 -23.46 5.75
C GLN A 6 18.96 -23.18 4.43
N LEU A 7 17.84 -22.42 4.43
CA LEU A 7 17.14 -22.02 3.21
C LEU A 7 17.96 -21.01 2.39
N GLN A 8 18.65 -20.09 3.04
CA GLN A 8 19.59 -19.18 2.37
C GLN A 8 20.74 -19.94 1.71
N ARG A 9 21.32 -20.96 2.38
CA ARG A 9 22.38 -21.81 1.82
C ARG A 9 21.88 -22.65 0.63
N SER A 10 20.65 -23.15 0.65
CA SER A 10 20.12 -23.96 -0.46
C SER A 10 19.74 -23.12 -1.69
N ALA A 11 19.22 -21.91 -1.50
CA ALA A 11 18.91 -20.98 -2.59
C ALA A 11 20.18 -20.35 -3.21
N SER A 12 21.22 -20.11 -2.39
CA SER A 12 22.48 -19.51 -2.84
C SER A 12 23.38 -20.45 -3.65
N ASN A 13 23.16 -21.75 -3.60
CA ASN A 13 24.04 -22.74 -4.27
C ASN A 13 23.64 -23.07 -5.71
N LYS A 14 22.49 -22.62 -6.21
CA LYS A 14 22.09 -22.90 -7.61
C LYS A 14 22.58 -21.78 -8.53
N ALA A 15 23.64 -22.06 -9.29
CA ALA A 15 24.18 -21.12 -10.25
C ALA A 15 23.12 -20.69 -11.30
N ARG A 16 23.06 -19.40 -11.57
CA ARG A 16 22.16 -18.82 -12.60
C ARG A 16 22.92 -18.74 -13.93
N ARG A 17 22.37 -19.33 -15.00
CA ARG A 17 22.94 -19.22 -16.35
C ARG A 17 22.52 -17.93 -17.00
N ILE A 18 23.48 -17.09 -17.37
CA ILE A 18 23.26 -15.79 -18.01
C ILE A 18 24.01 -15.66 -19.32
N SER A 19 23.47 -14.87 -20.25
CA SER A 19 24.09 -14.61 -21.56
C SER A 19 24.78 -13.23 -21.64
N LEU A 20 24.44 -12.29 -20.74
CA LEU A 20 25.04 -10.97 -20.70
C LEU A 20 26.48 -11.04 -20.18
N SER A 21 27.35 -10.14 -20.69
CA SER A 21 28.75 -10.02 -20.27
C SER A 21 29.22 -8.56 -20.34
N GLY A 22 30.39 -8.29 -19.80
CA GLY A 22 31.03 -6.98 -19.84
C GLY A 22 30.13 -5.86 -19.33
N PHE A 23 30.19 -4.74 -20.00
CA PHE A 23 29.42 -3.54 -19.67
C PHE A 23 27.89 -3.76 -19.66
N HIS A 24 27.37 -4.64 -20.53
CA HIS A 24 25.93 -4.93 -20.57
C HIS A 24 25.46 -5.66 -19.30
N LEU A 25 26.27 -6.57 -18.73
CA LEU A 25 25.95 -7.23 -17.47
C LEU A 25 25.93 -6.24 -16.30
N LEU A 26 26.93 -5.36 -16.22
CA LEU A 26 27.01 -4.33 -15.17
C LEU A 26 25.87 -3.30 -15.24
N ASN A 27 25.29 -3.07 -16.42
CA ASN A 27 24.14 -2.18 -16.60
C ASN A 27 22.77 -2.86 -16.48
N PHE A 28 22.73 -4.16 -16.16
CA PHE A 28 21.48 -4.85 -15.91
C PHE A 28 21.23 -4.96 -14.40
N PRO A 29 20.37 -4.13 -13.81
CA PRO A 29 20.29 -3.93 -12.34
C PRO A 29 20.06 -5.22 -11.55
N LEU A 30 19.25 -6.14 -12.08
CA LEU A 30 18.90 -7.40 -11.41
C LEU A 30 20.06 -8.43 -11.42
N LEU A 31 21.03 -8.29 -12.31
CA LEU A 31 22.17 -9.18 -12.45
C LEU A 31 23.49 -8.56 -12.00
N ASN A 32 23.51 -7.25 -11.81
CA ASN A 32 24.72 -6.55 -11.37
C ASN A 32 25.02 -6.87 -9.90
N LYS A 33 26.21 -7.42 -9.63
CA LYS A 33 26.72 -7.63 -8.27
C LYS A 33 27.76 -6.57 -7.86
N GLY A 34 28.09 -5.63 -8.74
CA GLY A 34 29.16 -4.65 -8.49
C GLY A 34 30.48 -5.32 -8.12
N THR A 35 31.10 -4.89 -7.01
CA THR A 35 32.38 -5.45 -6.55
C THR A 35 32.28 -6.89 -6.04
N ALA A 36 31.09 -7.46 -5.88
CA ALA A 36 30.91 -8.82 -5.39
C ALA A 36 30.94 -9.90 -6.49
N PHE A 37 31.21 -9.55 -7.75
CA PHE A 37 31.59 -10.54 -8.75
C PHE A 37 32.90 -11.19 -8.34
N SER A 38 32.93 -12.54 -8.22
CA SER A 38 34.15 -13.31 -7.92
C SER A 38 35.17 -13.19 -9.04
N ASP A 39 36.44 -13.49 -8.76
CA ASP A 39 37.49 -13.47 -9.80
C ASP A 39 37.15 -14.38 -10.98
N HIS A 40 36.63 -15.58 -10.69
CA HIS A 40 36.15 -16.49 -11.73
C HIS A 40 35.03 -15.89 -12.59
N GLU A 41 34.06 -15.21 -11.98
CA GLU A 41 33.00 -14.52 -12.73
C GLU A 41 33.54 -13.35 -13.54
N ARG A 42 34.55 -12.63 -12.99
CA ARG A 42 35.22 -11.53 -13.72
C ARG A 42 35.94 -12.03 -14.97
N ASP A 43 36.58 -13.19 -14.88
CA ASP A 43 37.20 -13.86 -16.04
C ASP A 43 36.14 -14.27 -17.08
N VAL A 44 35.13 -15.04 -16.62
CA VAL A 44 34.12 -15.64 -17.52
C VAL A 44 33.26 -14.57 -18.24
N PHE A 45 32.99 -13.47 -17.57
CA PHE A 45 32.10 -12.41 -18.11
C PHE A 45 32.83 -11.17 -18.62
N GLY A 46 34.17 -11.15 -18.62
CA GLY A 46 34.96 -10.04 -19.14
C GLY A 46 34.81 -8.76 -18.34
N LEU A 47 34.91 -8.82 -17.01
CA LEU A 47 34.70 -7.70 -16.10
C LEU A 47 35.97 -7.06 -15.56
N HIS A 48 37.16 -7.65 -15.86
CA HIS A 48 38.44 -7.05 -15.49
C HIS A 48 38.64 -5.70 -16.15
N GLY A 49 39.14 -4.73 -15.40
CA GLY A 49 39.29 -3.35 -15.84
C GLY A 49 37.99 -2.50 -15.79
N LEU A 50 36.81 -3.16 -15.73
CA LEU A 50 35.51 -2.47 -15.52
C LEU A 50 35.17 -2.31 -14.04
N LEU A 51 35.72 -3.16 -13.18
CA LEU A 51 35.50 -3.15 -11.74
C LEU A 51 36.81 -2.85 -11.00
N PRO A 52 36.75 -2.17 -9.83
CA PRO A 52 37.91 -2.09 -8.93
C PRO A 52 38.42 -3.49 -8.55
N PRO A 53 39.72 -3.66 -8.25
CA PRO A 53 40.33 -4.98 -8.03
C PRO A 53 39.78 -5.73 -6.81
N HIS A 54 39.25 -5.00 -5.81
CA HIS A 54 38.70 -5.63 -4.61
C HIS A 54 37.48 -6.49 -4.93
N VAL A 55 37.48 -7.74 -4.50
CA VAL A 55 36.33 -8.64 -4.51
C VAL A 55 35.65 -8.55 -3.16
N GLY A 56 34.55 -7.86 -3.10
CA GLY A 56 33.80 -7.62 -1.87
C GLY A 56 32.61 -8.56 -1.68
N SER A 57 31.95 -8.43 -0.56
CA SER A 57 30.70 -9.12 -0.22
C SER A 57 29.47 -8.21 -0.37
N LEU A 58 28.28 -8.79 -0.31
CA LEU A 58 27.02 -8.05 -0.21
C LEU A 58 26.98 -7.21 1.09
N GLU A 59 27.49 -7.77 2.19
CA GLU A 59 27.57 -7.13 3.50
C GLU A 59 28.39 -5.85 3.45
N GLU A 60 29.59 -5.90 2.91
CA GLU A 60 30.45 -4.72 2.74
C GLU A 60 29.80 -3.65 1.87
N GLN A 61 29.06 -4.06 0.83
CA GLN A 61 28.33 -3.13 -0.01
C GLN A 61 27.17 -2.47 0.76
N ILE A 62 26.45 -3.22 1.60
CA ILE A 62 25.39 -2.69 2.46
C ILE A 62 25.97 -1.66 3.44
N GLU A 63 27.09 -1.97 4.10
CA GLU A 63 27.73 -1.03 5.02
C GLU A 63 28.13 0.30 4.33
N ARG A 64 28.71 0.21 3.14
CA ARG A 64 29.02 1.42 2.35
C ARG A 64 27.78 2.20 1.96
N ARG A 65 26.69 1.52 1.56
CA ARG A 65 25.46 2.19 1.10
C ARG A 65 24.62 2.75 2.23
N ILE A 66 24.57 2.10 3.40
CA ILE A 66 23.84 2.68 4.55
C ILE A 66 24.54 3.94 5.06
N LYS A 67 25.88 3.97 5.09
CA LYS A 67 26.63 5.17 5.42
C LYS A 67 26.31 6.30 4.44
N ALA A 68 26.45 6.07 3.14
CA ALA A 68 26.16 7.07 2.11
C ALA A 68 24.68 7.53 2.11
N PHE A 69 23.74 6.65 2.43
CA PHE A 69 22.33 6.99 2.59
C PHE A 69 22.09 7.94 3.76
N ARG A 70 22.72 7.68 4.90
CA ARG A 70 22.57 8.52 6.11
C ARG A 70 23.23 9.90 5.96
N GLU A 71 24.24 10.02 5.12
CA GLU A 71 24.91 11.27 4.78
C GLU A 71 24.09 12.15 3.80
N GLN A 72 22.99 11.63 3.21
CA GLN A 72 22.13 12.44 2.34
C GLN A 72 21.46 13.58 3.12
N PRO A 73 21.38 14.82 2.54
CA PRO A 73 21.00 16.02 3.27
C PRO A 73 19.55 16.04 3.76
N ASN A 74 18.64 15.35 3.08
CA ASN A 74 17.23 15.28 3.45
C ASN A 74 16.53 14.06 2.87
N ALA A 75 15.25 13.88 3.18
CA ALA A 75 14.45 12.73 2.78
C ALA A 75 14.34 12.58 1.25
N PHE A 76 14.20 13.68 0.51
CA PHE A 76 14.14 13.64 -0.95
C PHE A 76 15.45 13.15 -1.58
N HIS A 77 16.59 13.64 -1.10
CA HIS A 77 17.89 13.16 -1.57
C HIS A 77 18.13 11.68 -1.20
N LYS A 78 17.67 11.25 -0.02
CA LYS A 78 17.63 9.84 0.36
C LYS A 78 16.78 9.01 -0.61
N TYR A 79 15.61 9.51 -0.97
CA TYR A 79 14.73 8.89 -1.97
C TYR A 79 15.42 8.76 -3.33
N ALA A 80 16.00 9.85 -3.85
CA ALA A 80 16.71 9.85 -5.12
C ALA A 80 17.91 8.87 -5.10
N PHE A 81 18.67 8.84 -4.01
CA PHE A 81 19.77 7.90 -3.79
C PHE A 81 19.29 6.44 -3.86
N LEU A 82 18.20 6.09 -3.19
CA LEU A 82 17.65 4.74 -3.21
C LEU A 82 17.11 4.37 -4.59
N ARG A 83 16.52 5.31 -5.32
CA ARG A 83 16.08 5.12 -6.71
C ARG A 83 17.25 4.84 -7.63
N ASP A 84 18.35 5.58 -7.49
CA ASP A 84 19.58 5.36 -8.28
C ASP A 84 20.19 3.99 -7.95
N LEU A 85 20.22 3.60 -6.68
CA LEU A 85 20.67 2.27 -6.27
C LEU A 85 19.78 1.17 -6.87
N GLN A 86 18.46 1.32 -6.83
CA GLN A 86 17.52 0.37 -7.42
C GLN A 86 17.72 0.24 -8.94
N ASN A 87 18.06 1.33 -9.62
CA ASN A 87 18.31 1.36 -11.05
C ASN A 87 19.70 0.84 -11.45
N SER A 88 20.59 0.62 -10.51
CA SER A 88 21.96 0.13 -10.77
C SER A 88 22.22 -1.28 -10.21
N ASN A 89 21.67 -1.62 -9.04
CA ASN A 89 21.83 -2.93 -8.41
C ASN A 89 20.61 -3.25 -7.52
N GLU A 90 19.66 -3.99 -8.08
CA GLU A 90 18.40 -4.30 -7.39
C GLU A 90 18.60 -5.22 -6.19
N THR A 91 19.49 -6.21 -6.29
CA THR A 91 19.76 -7.12 -5.16
C THR A 91 20.29 -6.34 -3.96
N LEU A 92 21.25 -5.45 -4.17
CA LEU A 92 21.80 -4.60 -3.11
C LEU A 92 20.75 -3.63 -2.56
N PHE A 93 19.93 -3.02 -3.44
CA PHE A 93 18.83 -2.15 -3.01
C PHE A 93 17.87 -2.88 -2.07
N TYR A 94 17.40 -4.06 -2.46
CA TYR A 94 16.45 -4.82 -1.64
C TYR A 94 17.09 -5.38 -0.37
N ALA A 95 18.35 -5.83 -0.42
CA ALA A 95 19.07 -6.26 0.77
C ALA A 95 19.23 -5.13 1.79
N LEU A 96 19.57 -3.93 1.31
CA LEU A 96 19.67 -2.74 2.14
C LEU A 96 18.30 -2.35 2.73
N LEU A 97 17.25 -2.32 1.89
CA LEU A 97 15.89 -1.97 2.29
C LEU A 97 15.32 -2.94 3.34
N VAL A 98 15.43 -4.24 3.13
CA VAL A 98 14.92 -5.27 4.05
C VAL A 98 15.59 -5.19 5.41
N ARG A 99 16.91 -4.98 5.45
CA ARG A 99 17.66 -4.89 6.70
C ARG A 99 17.43 -3.59 7.48
N ASN A 100 16.96 -2.54 6.82
CA ASN A 100 16.74 -1.22 7.41
C ASN A 100 15.31 -0.72 7.14
N ILE A 101 14.34 -1.63 7.18
CA ILE A 101 12.98 -1.34 6.70
C ILE A 101 12.29 -0.21 7.47
N GLU A 102 12.47 -0.14 8.78
CA GLU A 102 11.87 0.91 9.62
C GLU A 102 12.41 2.32 9.26
N GLU A 103 13.71 2.44 8.96
CA GLU A 103 14.33 3.70 8.55
C GLU A 103 14.00 4.07 7.09
N MET A 104 13.89 3.08 6.21
CA MET A 104 13.83 3.30 4.76
C MET A 104 12.43 3.27 4.16
N LEU A 105 11.46 2.61 4.80
CA LEU A 105 10.09 2.58 4.28
C LEU A 105 9.49 3.97 4.12
N PRO A 106 9.60 4.90 5.09
CA PRO A 106 9.10 6.26 4.93
C PRO A 106 9.79 7.06 3.81
N VAL A 107 10.97 6.61 3.38
CA VAL A 107 11.71 7.21 2.27
C VAL A 107 11.31 6.61 0.94
N VAL A 108 11.27 5.28 0.82
CA VAL A 108 10.92 4.58 -0.44
C VAL A 108 9.44 4.78 -0.79
N TYR A 109 8.60 4.96 0.24
CA TYR A 109 7.15 5.11 0.08
C TYR A 109 6.66 6.38 0.81
N THR A 110 5.47 6.33 1.44
CA THR A 110 4.89 7.48 2.13
C THR A 110 5.66 7.83 3.41
N PRO A 111 5.97 9.13 3.66
CA PRO A 111 5.50 10.31 2.92
C PRO A 111 6.41 10.77 1.76
N THR A 112 7.67 10.37 1.71
CA THR A 112 8.70 10.96 0.83
C THR A 112 8.41 10.72 -0.66
N VAL A 113 7.80 9.60 -1.01
CA VAL A 113 7.38 9.31 -2.40
C VAL A 113 6.46 10.39 -2.97
N GLY A 114 5.70 11.10 -2.13
CA GLY A 114 4.87 12.24 -2.55
C GLY A 114 5.71 13.35 -3.20
N GLU A 115 6.79 13.80 -2.53
CA GLU A 115 7.74 14.74 -3.12
C GLU A 115 8.44 14.13 -4.35
N GLY A 116 8.74 12.83 -4.30
CA GLY A 116 9.26 12.09 -5.44
C GLY A 116 8.33 12.15 -6.67
N CYS A 117 7.01 12.11 -6.49
CA CYS A 117 6.03 12.30 -7.56
C CYS A 117 5.99 13.75 -8.06
N GLN A 118 6.02 14.72 -7.16
CA GLN A 118 6.04 16.14 -7.51
C GLN A 118 7.27 16.50 -8.34
N ARG A 119 8.42 15.94 -8.02
CA ARG A 119 9.71 16.21 -8.67
C ARG A 119 10.16 15.08 -9.62
N PHE A 120 9.23 14.25 -10.06
CA PHE A 120 9.52 13.07 -10.87
C PHE A 120 10.31 13.41 -12.14
N SER A 121 9.92 14.46 -12.84
CA SER A 121 10.59 14.90 -14.08
C SER A 121 12.05 15.33 -13.87
N GLU A 122 12.38 15.85 -12.67
CA GLU A 122 13.74 16.28 -12.33
C GLU A 122 14.67 15.09 -12.07
N ILE A 123 14.14 14.01 -11.49
CA ILE A 123 14.93 12.85 -11.04
C ILE A 123 14.85 11.66 -11.99
N TRP A 124 14.05 11.74 -13.06
CA TRP A 124 13.95 10.64 -14.02
C TRP A 124 15.28 10.44 -14.76
N ARG A 125 15.85 9.24 -14.70
CA ARG A 125 17.15 8.90 -15.31
C ARG A 125 17.12 7.62 -16.12
N LYS A 126 16.34 6.62 -15.67
CA LYS A 126 16.22 5.33 -16.32
C LYS A 126 14.77 4.86 -16.31
N PRO A 127 14.32 4.17 -17.34
CA PRO A 127 12.97 3.64 -17.39
C PRO A 127 12.80 2.56 -16.31
N ARG A 128 11.73 2.70 -15.52
CA ARG A 128 11.25 1.68 -14.60
C ARG A 128 9.74 1.63 -14.69
N GLY A 129 9.21 0.45 -15.07
CA GLY A 129 7.80 0.29 -15.39
C GLY A 129 7.44 0.74 -16.80
N LEU A 130 6.15 0.88 -17.06
CA LEU A 130 5.59 1.24 -18.36
C LEU A 130 4.74 2.49 -18.26
N PHE A 131 4.92 3.41 -19.20
CA PHE A 131 4.08 4.58 -19.42
C PHE A 131 3.19 4.29 -20.62
N LEU A 132 1.91 4.05 -20.38
CA LEU A 132 0.92 3.81 -21.43
C LEU A 132 0.13 5.10 -21.65
N SER A 133 0.49 5.85 -22.70
CA SER A 133 -0.13 7.15 -22.96
C SER A 133 -1.33 7.04 -23.90
N TYR A 134 -2.35 7.87 -23.68
CA TYR A 134 -3.53 7.93 -24.52
C TYR A 134 -3.24 8.12 -26.03
N PRO A 135 -2.29 8.98 -26.44
CA PRO A 135 -1.89 9.08 -27.86
C PRO A 135 -1.40 7.77 -28.45
N ASN A 136 -0.76 6.91 -27.64
CA ASN A 136 -0.21 5.63 -28.08
C ASN A 136 -1.10 4.41 -27.75
N ARG A 137 -2.37 4.62 -27.42
CA ARG A 137 -3.31 3.56 -27.00
C ARG A 137 -3.41 2.39 -27.98
N HIS A 138 -3.25 2.66 -29.27
CA HIS A 138 -3.26 1.64 -30.33
C HIS A 138 -2.05 0.70 -30.30
N ARG A 139 -0.99 1.03 -29.53
CA ARG A 139 0.25 0.24 -29.41
C ARG A 139 0.32 -0.58 -28.11
N ILE A 140 -0.69 -0.56 -27.25
CA ILE A 140 -0.62 -1.20 -25.93
C ILE A 140 -0.30 -2.69 -26.04
N ASP A 141 -0.97 -3.45 -26.92
CA ASP A 141 -0.67 -4.87 -27.17
C ASP A 141 0.81 -5.08 -27.55
N GLN A 142 1.34 -4.24 -28.46
CA GLN A 142 2.74 -4.31 -28.87
C GLN A 142 3.71 -4.03 -27.71
N ILE A 143 3.43 -2.98 -26.92
CA ILE A 143 4.25 -2.62 -25.75
C ILE A 143 4.29 -3.76 -24.74
N LEU A 144 3.14 -4.35 -24.43
CA LEU A 144 3.04 -5.44 -23.47
C LEU A 144 3.61 -6.78 -23.97
N SER A 145 3.76 -6.97 -25.28
CA SER A 145 4.24 -8.23 -25.90
C SER A 145 5.74 -8.46 -25.73
N HIS A 146 6.50 -7.47 -25.27
CA HIS A 146 7.96 -7.60 -25.13
C HIS A 146 8.34 -8.72 -24.16
N SER A 147 9.26 -9.61 -24.55
CA SER A 147 9.68 -10.81 -23.78
C SER A 147 10.23 -10.50 -22.38
N ARG A 148 10.73 -9.29 -22.14
CA ARG A 148 11.15 -8.82 -20.81
C ARG A 148 10.03 -8.97 -19.75
N TYR A 149 8.77 -8.94 -20.18
CA TYR A 149 7.60 -8.98 -19.30
C TYR A 149 6.93 -10.35 -19.20
N ASP A 150 7.55 -11.42 -19.75
CA ASP A 150 6.98 -12.78 -19.73
C ASP A 150 6.69 -13.28 -18.32
N GLY A 151 7.54 -12.95 -17.37
CA GLY A 151 7.45 -13.40 -15.98
C GLY A 151 6.54 -12.58 -15.07
N VAL A 152 5.84 -11.56 -15.57
CA VAL A 152 5.01 -10.66 -14.75
C VAL A 152 3.86 -11.42 -14.09
N LYS A 153 3.73 -11.25 -12.77
CA LYS A 153 2.66 -11.83 -11.92
C LYS A 153 1.83 -10.77 -11.21
N CYS A 154 2.40 -9.58 -10.99
CA CYS A 154 1.75 -8.48 -10.29
C CYS A 154 1.94 -7.18 -11.07
N ILE A 155 0.85 -6.43 -11.23
CA ILE A 155 0.82 -5.09 -11.81
C ILE A 155 0.22 -4.15 -10.78
N VAL A 156 0.89 -3.02 -10.51
CA VAL A 156 0.29 -1.86 -9.84
C VAL A 156 0.12 -0.77 -10.88
N VAL A 157 -1.10 -0.27 -11.06
CA VAL A 157 -1.44 0.73 -12.04
C VAL A 157 -2.02 1.97 -11.38
N SER A 158 -1.60 3.15 -11.86
CA SER A 158 -2.16 4.45 -11.50
C SER A 158 -2.40 5.27 -12.76
N ASP A 159 -3.32 6.24 -12.71
CA ASP A 159 -3.44 7.29 -13.74
C ASP A 159 -2.89 8.64 -13.27
N GLY A 160 -2.32 8.70 -12.07
CA GLY A 160 -1.69 9.88 -11.49
C GLY A 160 -2.64 10.98 -11.08
N GLU A 161 -3.98 10.76 -11.08
CA GLU A 161 -4.96 11.82 -10.82
C GLU A 161 -5.05 12.21 -9.35
N ARG A 162 -4.89 11.26 -8.44
CA ARG A 162 -5.05 11.53 -7.01
C ARG A 162 -3.94 10.93 -6.15
N ILE A 163 -2.75 11.44 -6.36
CA ILE A 163 -1.58 11.01 -5.61
C ILE A 163 -1.68 11.49 -4.17
N LEU A 164 -1.98 10.58 -3.26
CA LEU A 164 -2.14 10.87 -1.82
C LEU A 164 -3.06 12.09 -1.60
N GLY A 165 -2.71 13.01 -0.69
CA GLY A 165 -3.36 14.31 -0.52
C GLY A 165 -2.83 15.43 -1.42
N LEU A 166 -1.92 15.11 -2.39
CA LEU A 166 -1.28 16.08 -3.28
C LEU A 166 -2.08 16.37 -4.56
N GLY A 167 -3.02 15.48 -4.92
CA GLY A 167 -3.83 15.59 -6.12
C GLY A 167 -3.11 15.14 -7.39
N ASP A 168 -3.48 15.73 -8.53
CA ASP A 168 -3.00 15.34 -9.85
C ASP A 168 -1.51 15.63 -10.04
N GLN A 169 -0.74 14.58 -10.27
CA GLN A 169 0.70 14.64 -10.56
C GLN A 169 1.01 14.20 -12.01
N GLY A 170 0.00 13.85 -12.79
CA GLY A 170 0.19 13.36 -14.17
C GLY A 170 1.19 12.20 -14.20
N VAL A 171 2.18 12.28 -15.12
CA VAL A 171 3.22 11.25 -15.28
C VAL A 171 4.04 11.03 -14.00
N GLY A 172 4.17 12.04 -13.14
CA GLY A 172 4.86 11.93 -11.86
C GLY A 172 4.20 10.92 -10.90
N GLY A 173 2.92 10.64 -11.08
CA GLY A 173 2.20 9.58 -10.36
C GLY A 173 2.85 8.21 -10.45
N MET A 174 3.72 7.95 -11.44
CA MET A 174 4.50 6.70 -11.56
C MET A 174 5.35 6.39 -10.30
N GLY A 175 5.72 7.40 -9.52
CA GLY A 175 6.44 7.19 -8.26
C GLY A 175 5.72 6.24 -7.31
N ILE A 176 4.39 6.28 -7.28
CA ILE A 176 3.55 5.42 -6.42
C ILE A 176 3.60 3.94 -6.83
N PRO A 177 3.26 3.53 -8.07
CA PRO A 177 3.42 2.14 -8.49
C PRO A 177 4.82 1.59 -8.28
N ILE A 178 5.86 2.39 -8.51
CA ILE A 178 7.24 1.97 -8.27
C ILE A 178 7.50 1.72 -6.78
N GLY A 179 7.04 2.61 -5.90
CA GLY A 179 7.16 2.46 -4.44
C GLY A 179 6.40 1.23 -3.95
N LYS A 180 5.14 1.03 -4.40
CA LYS A 180 4.35 -0.16 -4.08
C LYS A 180 5.05 -1.44 -4.48
N MET A 181 5.56 -1.53 -5.71
CA MET A 181 6.30 -2.71 -6.18
C MET A 181 7.58 -2.97 -5.39
N ALA A 182 8.27 -1.92 -4.94
CA ALA A 182 9.39 -2.08 -4.02
C ALA A 182 8.97 -2.73 -2.70
N LEU A 183 7.79 -2.36 -2.16
CA LEU A 183 7.25 -2.97 -0.94
C LEU A 183 6.73 -4.40 -1.17
N TYR A 184 6.16 -4.73 -2.34
CA TYR A 184 5.84 -6.12 -2.70
C TYR A 184 7.07 -7.02 -2.53
N THR A 185 8.19 -6.61 -3.08
CA THR A 185 9.43 -7.37 -2.98
C THR A 185 10.03 -7.35 -1.57
N ALA A 186 10.14 -6.17 -0.96
CA ALA A 186 10.78 -6.03 0.34
C ALA A 186 10.02 -6.76 1.45
N LEU A 187 8.69 -6.64 1.50
CA LEU A 187 7.86 -7.09 2.61
C LEU A 187 7.28 -8.50 2.41
N SER A 188 7.06 -8.95 1.17
CA SER A 188 6.54 -10.30 0.92
C SER A 188 7.51 -11.23 0.19
N GLY A 189 8.57 -10.69 -0.39
CA GLY A 189 9.56 -11.47 -1.13
C GLY A 189 9.15 -11.80 -2.57
N ILE A 190 8.11 -11.20 -3.13
CA ILE A 190 7.81 -11.38 -4.57
C ILE A 190 9.00 -10.90 -5.39
N HIS A 191 9.48 -11.76 -6.31
CA HIS A 191 10.66 -11.45 -7.11
C HIS A 191 10.47 -10.16 -7.94
N PRO A 192 11.41 -9.21 -7.97
CA PRO A 192 11.23 -7.93 -8.67
C PRO A 192 10.95 -8.08 -10.17
N GLU A 193 11.40 -9.15 -10.81
CA GLU A 193 11.10 -9.49 -12.21
C GLU A 193 9.61 -9.80 -12.45
N HIS A 194 8.88 -10.19 -11.39
CA HIS A 194 7.45 -10.47 -11.43
C HIS A 194 6.59 -9.23 -11.20
N CYS A 195 7.19 -8.09 -10.89
CA CYS A 195 6.54 -6.84 -10.48
C CYS A 195 6.61 -5.81 -11.62
N LEU A 196 5.46 -5.32 -12.08
CA LEU A 196 5.40 -4.34 -13.16
C LEU A 196 4.59 -3.10 -12.74
N PRO A 197 5.25 -1.97 -12.44
CA PRO A 197 4.55 -0.70 -12.25
C PRO A 197 4.11 -0.13 -13.60
N ILE A 198 2.87 0.37 -13.67
CA ILE A 198 2.30 0.98 -14.88
C ILE A 198 1.68 2.33 -14.53
N LEU A 199 1.91 3.32 -15.40
CA LEU A 199 1.16 4.57 -15.41
C LEU A 199 0.35 4.70 -16.70
N LEU A 200 -0.94 4.99 -16.55
CA LEU A 200 -1.85 5.36 -17.62
C LEU A 200 -1.77 6.88 -17.79
N ASP A 201 -0.97 7.36 -18.73
CA ASP A 201 -0.83 8.79 -19.00
C ASP A 201 -1.98 9.28 -19.89
N VAL A 202 -3.02 9.74 -19.26
CA VAL A 202 -4.22 10.33 -19.87
C VAL A 202 -4.19 11.86 -19.87
N GLY A 203 -3.03 12.47 -19.63
CA GLY A 203 -2.85 13.90 -19.41
C GLY A 203 -2.98 14.29 -17.94
N THR A 204 -3.02 15.57 -17.67
CA THR A 204 -3.13 16.15 -16.33
C THR A 204 -3.93 17.45 -16.35
N ASP A 205 -4.72 17.69 -15.30
CA ASP A 205 -5.38 18.98 -15.08
C ASP A 205 -4.58 19.87 -14.09
N ASN A 206 -3.34 19.48 -13.78
CA ASN A 206 -2.44 20.27 -12.97
C ASN A 206 -1.77 21.36 -13.82
N GLU A 207 -2.22 22.59 -13.66
CA GLU A 207 -1.75 23.75 -14.41
C GLU A 207 -0.23 24.02 -14.28
N GLU A 208 0.37 23.70 -13.14
CA GLU A 208 1.80 23.81 -12.93
C GLU A 208 2.54 22.85 -13.86
N ARG A 209 2.04 21.61 -14.01
CA ARG A 209 2.60 20.60 -14.90
C ARG A 209 2.43 20.98 -16.37
N LEU A 210 1.23 21.42 -16.75
CA LEU A 210 0.92 21.83 -18.13
C LEU A 210 1.81 22.98 -18.61
N LYS A 211 2.20 23.89 -17.70
CA LYS A 211 3.04 25.07 -18.03
C LYS A 211 4.55 24.81 -17.87
N SER A 212 4.92 23.68 -17.26
CA SER A 212 6.34 23.40 -16.97
C SER A 212 7.08 22.90 -18.21
N PRO A 213 8.18 23.55 -18.62
CA PRO A 213 8.99 23.11 -19.78
C PRO A 213 9.78 21.82 -19.50
N ILE A 214 9.90 21.41 -18.23
CA ILE A 214 10.61 20.18 -17.83
C ILE A 214 9.66 19.01 -17.60
N TYR A 215 8.33 19.19 -17.73
CA TYR A 215 7.38 18.11 -17.56
C TYR A 215 7.55 17.06 -18.67
N ILE A 216 7.71 15.78 -18.30
CA ILE A 216 7.99 14.69 -19.23
C ILE A 216 6.77 13.81 -19.57
N GLY A 217 5.58 14.17 -19.07
CA GLY A 217 4.33 13.51 -19.42
C GLY A 217 3.66 14.09 -20.66
N TRP A 218 2.50 13.56 -21.03
CA TRP A 218 1.69 14.11 -22.09
C TRP A 218 1.07 15.45 -21.66
N THR A 219 1.56 16.54 -22.24
CA THR A 219 1.14 17.92 -21.93
C THR A 219 -0.23 18.20 -22.55
N HIS A 220 -1.28 17.70 -21.91
CA HIS A 220 -2.66 17.77 -22.33
C HIS A 220 -3.58 17.69 -21.11
N HIS A 221 -4.73 18.36 -21.15
CA HIS A 221 -5.77 18.14 -20.14
C HIS A 221 -6.24 16.69 -20.12
N ARG A 222 -6.68 16.21 -18.94
CA ARG A 222 -7.09 14.81 -18.79
C ARG A 222 -8.21 14.43 -19.75
N VAL A 223 -8.01 13.31 -20.43
CA VAL A 223 -9.08 12.60 -21.12
C VAL A 223 -10.08 12.09 -20.07
N ARG A 224 -11.37 12.28 -20.32
CA ARG A 224 -12.45 11.94 -19.39
C ARG A 224 -13.61 11.25 -20.11
N GLY A 225 -14.60 10.77 -19.35
CA GLY A 225 -15.82 10.18 -19.89
C GLY A 225 -15.58 8.92 -20.70
N GLU A 226 -16.31 8.76 -21.80
CA GLU A 226 -16.30 7.55 -22.65
C GLU A 226 -14.92 7.27 -23.25
N GLU A 227 -14.18 8.31 -23.63
CA GLU A 227 -12.84 8.13 -24.18
C GLU A 227 -11.85 7.58 -23.14
N TYR A 228 -11.94 8.05 -21.89
CA TYR A 228 -11.17 7.50 -20.78
C TYR A 228 -11.54 6.04 -20.55
N ASP A 229 -12.83 5.72 -20.52
CA ASP A 229 -13.30 4.35 -20.31
C ASP A 229 -12.84 3.41 -21.41
N ALA A 230 -12.93 3.83 -22.66
CA ALA A 230 -12.44 3.07 -23.81
C ALA A 230 -10.92 2.82 -23.73
N PHE A 231 -10.14 3.80 -23.28
CA PHE A 231 -8.71 3.63 -23.05
C PHE A 231 -8.40 2.61 -21.96
N VAL A 232 -9.11 2.68 -20.82
CA VAL A 232 -8.95 1.71 -19.73
C VAL A 232 -9.41 0.32 -20.17
N ASP A 233 -10.48 0.20 -20.97
CA ASP A 233 -10.91 -1.10 -21.55
C ASP A 233 -9.81 -1.71 -22.45
N VAL A 234 -9.19 -0.92 -23.31
CA VAL A 234 -8.07 -1.40 -24.14
C VAL A 234 -6.93 -1.91 -23.26
N PHE A 235 -6.54 -1.15 -22.24
CA PHE A 235 -5.51 -1.55 -21.27
C PHE A 235 -5.87 -2.88 -20.58
N VAL A 236 -7.05 -2.98 -19.96
CA VAL A 236 -7.48 -4.18 -19.23
C VAL A 236 -7.56 -5.40 -20.14
N ASN A 237 -8.10 -5.25 -21.35
CA ASN A 237 -8.19 -6.36 -22.30
C ASN A 237 -6.81 -6.83 -22.77
N SER A 238 -5.87 -5.91 -23.01
CA SER A 238 -4.48 -6.23 -23.36
C SER A 238 -3.77 -6.96 -22.21
N VAL A 239 -3.97 -6.53 -20.95
CA VAL A 239 -3.43 -7.20 -19.76
C VAL A 239 -3.99 -8.60 -19.63
N LYS A 240 -5.32 -8.79 -19.74
CA LYS A 240 -5.97 -10.12 -19.70
C LYS A 240 -5.44 -11.06 -20.76
N LYS A 241 -5.26 -10.56 -21.98
CA LYS A 241 -4.72 -11.32 -23.11
C LYS A 241 -3.27 -11.74 -22.87
N ARG A 242 -2.46 -10.84 -22.31
CA ARG A 242 -1.01 -11.05 -22.11
C ARG A 242 -0.72 -11.93 -20.91
N TRP A 243 -1.41 -11.71 -19.80
CA TRP A 243 -1.19 -12.40 -18.53
C TRP A 243 -2.53 -12.82 -17.89
N PRO A 244 -3.10 -13.95 -18.29
CA PRO A 244 -4.44 -14.40 -17.82
C PRO A 244 -4.57 -14.58 -16.30
N HIS A 245 -3.43 -14.72 -15.60
CA HIS A 245 -3.36 -14.98 -14.15
C HIS A 245 -2.68 -13.86 -13.36
N VAL A 246 -2.48 -12.68 -13.95
CA VAL A 246 -1.84 -11.56 -13.29
C VAL A 246 -2.75 -10.97 -12.22
N LEU A 247 -2.17 -10.55 -11.12
CA LEU A 247 -2.82 -9.67 -10.17
C LEU A 247 -2.69 -8.23 -10.65
N LEU A 248 -3.81 -7.53 -10.84
CA LEU A 248 -3.86 -6.11 -11.15
C LEU A 248 -4.36 -5.32 -9.93
N GLN A 249 -3.50 -4.48 -9.36
CA GLN A 249 -3.84 -3.55 -8.28
C GLN A 249 -4.08 -2.14 -8.85
N TRP A 250 -5.25 -1.56 -8.56
CA TRP A 250 -5.55 -0.15 -8.81
C TRP A 250 -5.03 0.69 -7.65
N GLU A 251 -4.41 1.84 -7.97
CA GLU A 251 -3.74 2.69 -6.98
C GLU A 251 -3.84 4.18 -7.35
N ASP A 252 -4.25 5.02 -6.39
CA ASP A 252 -4.30 6.49 -6.51
C ASP A 252 -5.12 7.02 -7.71
N PHE A 253 -6.23 6.37 -8.04
CA PHE A 253 -7.24 6.90 -8.95
C PHE A 253 -8.17 7.88 -8.23
N ALA A 254 -8.72 8.87 -8.95
CA ALA A 254 -9.75 9.72 -8.38
C ALA A 254 -10.93 8.91 -7.85
N GLY A 255 -11.55 9.35 -6.76
CA GLY A 255 -12.64 8.61 -6.10
C GLY A 255 -13.82 8.29 -7.03
N SER A 256 -14.11 9.14 -8.01
CA SER A 256 -15.11 8.88 -9.05
C SER A 256 -14.76 7.70 -9.97
N ASN A 257 -13.47 7.44 -10.18
CA ASN A 257 -12.97 6.36 -11.02
C ASN A 257 -12.68 5.09 -10.21
N ALA A 258 -12.09 5.21 -9.02
CA ALA A 258 -11.59 4.08 -8.24
C ALA A 258 -12.66 3.00 -7.98
N ALA A 259 -13.81 3.37 -7.39
CA ALA A 259 -14.89 2.43 -7.10
C ALA A 259 -15.54 1.87 -8.38
N ARG A 260 -15.73 2.74 -9.38
CA ARG A 260 -16.34 2.37 -10.67
C ARG A 260 -15.50 1.39 -11.46
N LEU A 261 -14.18 1.60 -11.54
CA LEU A 261 -13.26 0.68 -12.20
C LEU A 261 -13.18 -0.65 -11.47
N LEU A 262 -13.09 -0.64 -10.15
CA LEU A 262 -13.12 -1.87 -9.35
C LEU A 262 -14.41 -2.65 -9.61
N ALA A 263 -15.57 -2.01 -9.55
CA ALA A 263 -16.86 -2.66 -9.80
C ALA A 263 -16.96 -3.22 -11.22
N ARG A 264 -16.43 -2.50 -12.24
CA ARG A 264 -16.46 -2.91 -13.64
C ARG A 264 -15.62 -4.16 -13.92
N TYR A 265 -14.45 -4.27 -13.25
CA TYR A 265 -13.47 -5.30 -13.63
C TYR A 265 -13.26 -6.42 -12.61
N LYS A 266 -13.77 -6.32 -11.37
CA LYS A 266 -13.55 -7.34 -10.32
C LYS A 266 -13.98 -8.76 -10.73
N ASP A 267 -15.00 -8.89 -11.59
CA ASP A 267 -15.50 -10.16 -12.08
C ASP A 267 -14.87 -10.59 -13.43
N GLN A 268 -13.98 -9.76 -13.99
CA GLN A 268 -13.35 -10.00 -15.28
C GLN A 268 -11.89 -10.46 -15.20
N LEU A 269 -11.14 -10.01 -14.18
CA LEU A 269 -9.75 -10.39 -13.93
C LEU A 269 -9.46 -10.43 -12.43
N CYS A 270 -8.29 -10.97 -12.06
CA CYS A 270 -7.84 -10.95 -10.68
C CYS A 270 -7.38 -9.53 -10.32
N THR A 271 -8.20 -8.78 -9.60
CA THR A 271 -7.93 -7.37 -9.32
C THR A 271 -8.49 -6.92 -7.97
N PHE A 272 -7.85 -5.92 -7.39
CA PHE A 272 -8.34 -5.20 -6.22
C PHE A 272 -7.87 -3.73 -6.26
N ASN A 273 -8.48 -2.89 -5.42
CA ASN A 273 -8.08 -1.50 -5.21
C ASN A 273 -7.56 -1.35 -3.79
N ASP A 274 -6.29 -0.96 -3.64
CA ASP A 274 -5.66 -0.87 -2.31
C ASP A 274 -6.16 0.32 -1.49
N ASP A 275 -6.50 1.45 -2.14
CA ASP A 275 -7.05 2.63 -1.44
C ASP A 275 -8.42 2.34 -0.80
N ILE A 276 -9.17 1.38 -1.37
CA ILE A 276 -10.47 0.96 -0.87
C ILE A 276 -10.34 -0.25 0.06
N GLN A 277 -9.87 -1.37 -0.48
CA GLN A 277 -9.89 -2.67 0.19
C GLN A 277 -8.69 -2.86 1.14
N GLY A 278 -7.50 -2.41 0.76
CA GLY A 278 -6.33 -2.45 1.64
C GLY A 278 -6.48 -1.51 2.83
N THR A 279 -6.97 -0.27 2.58
CA THR A 279 -7.27 0.70 3.64
C THR A 279 -8.35 0.18 4.60
N ALA A 280 -9.42 -0.42 4.07
CA ALA A 280 -10.45 -1.04 4.89
C ALA A 280 -9.89 -2.15 5.78
N ALA A 281 -9.05 -3.02 5.22
CA ALA A 281 -8.46 -4.15 5.93
C ALA A 281 -7.54 -3.70 7.07
N VAL A 282 -6.60 -2.77 6.82
CA VAL A 282 -5.66 -2.33 7.86
C VAL A 282 -6.35 -1.49 8.93
N ALA A 283 -7.26 -0.59 8.56
CA ALA A 283 -8.00 0.23 9.54
C ALA A 283 -8.87 -0.65 10.45
N SER A 284 -9.56 -1.63 9.89
CA SER A 284 -10.36 -2.59 10.66
C SER A 284 -9.49 -3.46 11.57
N ALA A 285 -8.34 -3.93 11.10
CA ALA A 285 -7.41 -4.70 11.92
C ALA A 285 -6.84 -3.86 13.08
N THR A 286 -6.46 -2.60 12.83
CA THR A 286 -5.99 -1.68 13.88
C THR A 286 -7.09 -1.40 14.90
N LEU A 287 -8.35 -1.23 14.46
CA LEU A 287 -9.49 -1.06 15.35
C LEU A 287 -9.72 -2.30 16.23
N LEU A 288 -9.69 -3.49 15.64
CA LEU A 288 -9.83 -4.74 16.41
C LEU A 288 -8.69 -4.92 17.43
N SER A 289 -7.47 -4.48 17.08
CA SER A 289 -6.36 -4.42 18.03
C SER A 289 -6.62 -3.44 19.18
N ALA A 290 -7.17 -2.26 18.90
CA ALA A 290 -7.58 -1.30 19.93
C ALA A 290 -8.72 -1.86 20.81
N ILE A 291 -9.64 -2.63 20.25
CA ILE A 291 -10.70 -3.35 20.97
C ILE A 291 -10.13 -4.35 21.97
N ASN A 292 -9.05 -5.06 21.64
CA ASN A 292 -8.37 -5.94 22.60
C ASN A 292 -7.89 -5.17 23.84
N VAL A 293 -7.47 -3.91 23.65
CA VAL A 293 -7.02 -3.03 24.75
C VAL A 293 -8.19 -2.53 25.58
N THR A 294 -9.26 -2.05 24.94
CA THR A 294 -10.45 -1.51 25.65
C THR A 294 -11.29 -2.58 26.29
N GLY A 295 -11.33 -3.78 25.71
CA GLY A 295 -12.20 -4.88 26.14
C GLY A 295 -13.68 -4.70 25.79
N VAL A 296 -14.05 -3.63 25.10
CA VAL A 296 -15.44 -3.38 24.63
C VAL A 296 -15.61 -4.00 23.25
N PRO A 297 -16.52 -4.97 23.07
CA PRO A 297 -16.70 -5.68 21.79
C PRO A 297 -17.07 -4.76 20.63
N LEU A 298 -16.70 -5.16 19.40
CA LEU A 298 -16.95 -4.38 18.17
C LEU A 298 -18.43 -4.02 18.01
N GLU A 299 -19.33 -4.94 18.30
CA GLU A 299 -20.79 -4.77 18.21
C GLU A 299 -21.37 -3.78 19.23
N GLN A 300 -20.60 -3.38 20.23
CA GLN A 300 -20.99 -2.36 21.22
C GLN A 300 -20.35 -1.00 20.93
N GLN A 301 -19.42 -0.93 19.97
CA GLN A 301 -18.79 0.33 19.59
C GLN A 301 -19.79 1.28 18.90
N LYS A 302 -19.64 2.58 19.13
CA LYS A 302 -20.25 3.66 18.35
C LYS A 302 -19.16 4.33 17.54
N ILE A 303 -19.27 4.26 16.24
CA ILE A 303 -18.18 4.59 15.32
C ILE A 303 -18.56 5.81 14.49
N VAL A 304 -17.83 6.90 14.61
CA VAL A 304 -17.90 8.04 13.71
C VAL A 304 -16.84 7.89 12.63
N VAL A 305 -17.26 8.00 11.36
CA VAL A 305 -16.35 8.04 10.21
C VAL A 305 -16.46 9.41 9.57
N PHE A 306 -15.38 10.19 9.65
CA PHE A 306 -15.26 11.52 9.10
C PHE A 306 -14.51 11.52 7.77
N GLY A 307 -15.18 11.94 6.68
CA GLY A 307 -14.77 11.76 5.30
C GLY A 307 -15.38 10.49 4.70
N PHE A 308 -16.71 10.45 4.59
CA PHE A 308 -17.43 9.26 4.15
C PHE A 308 -17.41 9.11 2.62
N GLY A 309 -16.18 9.20 2.06
CA GLY A 309 -15.83 8.89 0.69
C GLY A 309 -15.55 7.40 0.49
N THR A 310 -14.79 7.08 -0.55
CA THR A 310 -14.49 5.69 -0.96
C THR A 310 -13.82 4.89 0.15
N ALA A 311 -12.80 5.45 0.81
CA ALA A 311 -12.10 4.79 1.92
C ALA A 311 -13.01 4.62 3.15
N GLY A 312 -13.76 5.66 3.54
CA GLY A 312 -14.68 5.61 4.68
C GLY A 312 -15.77 4.55 4.49
N ILE A 313 -16.35 4.46 3.31
CA ILE A 313 -17.34 3.44 2.93
C ILE A 313 -16.69 2.04 3.00
N GLY A 314 -15.49 1.87 2.45
CA GLY A 314 -14.78 0.60 2.48
C GLY A 314 -14.53 0.09 3.90
N ILE A 315 -14.04 0.96 4.79
CA ILE A 315 -13.82 0.64 6.22
C ILE A 315 -15.14 0.22 6.87
N THR A 316 -16.20 1.01 6.66
CA THR A 316 -17.50 0.76 7.28
C THR A 316 -18.12 -0.55 6.80
N ASN A 317 -18.05 -0.85 5.50
CA ASN A 317 -18.53 -2.11 4.93
C ASN A 317 -17.80 -3.33 5.52
N LEU A 318 -16.48 -3.23 5.68
CA LEU A 318 -15.70 -4.33 6.26
C LEU A 318 -16.05 -4.55 7.74
N LEU A 319 -16.20 -3.48 8.52
CA LEU A 319 -16.62 -3.56 9.92
C LEU A 319 -18.05 -4.07 10.06
N GLU A 320 -18.99 -3.64 9.19
CA GLU A 320 -20.35 -4.20 9.12
C GLU A 320 -20.32 -5.72 8.89
N GLN A 321 -19.49 -6.17 7.93
CA GLN A 321 -19.35 -7.59 7.63
C GLN A 321 -18.76 -8.36 8.82
N LEU A 322 -17.76 -7.81 9.52
CA LEU A 322 -17.21 -8.42 10.75
C LEU A 322 -18.26 -8.55 11.86
N MET A 323 -19.14 -7.58 12.02
CA MET A 323 -20.28 -7.67 12.95
C MET A 323 -21.29 -8.73 12.48
N HIS A 324 -21.56 -8.77 11.16
CA HIS A 324 -22.48 -9.76 10.59
C HIS A 324 -21.95 -11.19 10.73
N ASP A 325 -20.66 -11.43 10.52
CA ASP A 325 -20.01 -12.72 10.75
C ASP A 325 -20.16 -13.22 12.21
N LYS A 326 -20.37 -12.32 13.16
CA LYS A 326 -20.68 -12.61 14.57
C LYS A 326 -22.19 -12.77 14.84
N GLY A 327 -23.02 -12.78 13.81
CA GLY A 327 -24.47 -12.97 13.91
C GLY A 327 -25.29 -11.69 14.14
N ILE A 328 -24.67 -10.50 14.07
CA ILE A 328 -25.39 -9.24 14.18
C ILE A 328 -26.13 -8.93 12.87
N PRO A 329 -27.44 -8.66 12.89
CA PRO A 329 -28.19 -8.25 11.69
C PRO A 329 -27.57 -6.99 11.05
N LYS A 330 -27.51 -6.94 9.71
CA LYS A 330 -26.88 -5.82 8.98
C LYS A 330 -27.44 -4.45 9.39
N GLN A 331 -28.74 -4.34 9.57
CA GLN A 331 -29.36 -3.06 9.98
C GLN A 331 -28.91 -2.64 11.39
N GLU A 332 -28.77 -3.59 12.31
CA GLU A 332 -28.28 -3.31 13.65
C GLU A 332 -26.80 -2.89 13.62
N ALA A 333 -25.97 -3.57 12.83
CA ALA A 333 -24.58 -3.19 12.60
C ALA A 333 -24.47 -1.78 12.05
N ARG A 334 -25.29 -1.42 11.03
CA ARG A 334 -25.34 -0.08 10.44
C ARG A 334 -25.70 1.03 11.43
N ASN A 335 -26.54 0.72 12.40
CA ASN A 335 -26.92 1.66 13.46
C ASN A 335 -25.76 2.04 14.39
N ARG A 336 -24.63 1.33 14.34
CA ARG A 336 -23.40 1.66 15.10
C ARG A 336 -22.57 2.77 14.44
N PHE A 337 -22.84 3.08 13.18
CA PHE A 337 -22.06 4.05 12.41
C PHE A 337 -22.74 5.40 12.28
N TYR A 338 -21.94 6.45 12.34
CA TYR A 338 -22.31 7.83 12.08
C TYR A 338 -21.36 8.36 10.99
N ALA A 339 -21.88 8.45 9.78
CA ALA A 339 -21.15 8.85 8.60
C ALA A 339 -21.19 10.37 8.45
N VAL A 340 -20.04 11.04 8.46
CA VAL A 340 -19.92 12.49 8.32
C VAL A 340 -19.09 12.81 7.07
N ASP A 341 -19.63 13.66 6.21
CA ASP A 341 -18.98 14.11 4.97
C ASP A 341 -19.04 15.66 4.88
N ARG A 342 -18.75 16.24 3.72
CA ARG A 342 -18.63 17.69 3.51
C ARG A 342 -19.82 18.53 3.98
N TYR A 343 -21.01 17.95 4.00
CA TYR A 343 -22.25 18.60 4.45
C TYR A 343 -22.70 18.14 5.85
N GLY A 344 -21.76 17.65 6.66
CA GLY A 344 -22.05 17.13 7.99
C GLY A 344 -22.52 15.69 8.01
N LEU A 345 -23.30 15.31 9.03
CA LEU A 345 -23.86 13.97 9.20
C LEU A 345 -24.76 13.60 8.01
N ILE A 346 -24.50 12.44 7.43
CA ILE A 346 -25.31 11.92 6.33
C ILE A 346 -26.66 11.46 6.87
N THR A 347 -27.74 12.04 6.32
CA THR A 347 -29.13 11.72 6.63
C THR A 347 -29.89 11.33 5.37
N GLU A 348 -31.04 10.66 5.52
CA GLU A 348 -31.88 10.23 4.38
C GLU A 348 -32.27 11.36 3.44
N LYS A 349 -32.38 12.60 3.95
CA LYS A 349 -32.71 13.83 3.21
C LYS A 349 -31.52 14.78 3.10
N GLY A 350 -30.29 14.26 3.33
CA GLY A 350 -29.09 15.06 3.27
C GLY A 350 -28.78 15.57 1.87
N LYS A 351 -27.98 16.63 1.79
CA LYS A 351 -27.55 17.21 0.51
C LYS A 351 -26.53 16.29 -0.17
N GLU A 352 -26.70 16.04 -1.47
CA GLU A 352 -25.76 15.28 -2.32
C GLU A 352 -25.37 13.88 -1.76
N VAL A 353 -26.33 13.18 -1.15
CA VAL A 353 -26.09 11.82 -0.64
C VAL A 353 -25.99 10.85 -1.81
N ARG A 354 -24.90 10.12 -1.89
CA ARG A 354 -24.64 9.14 -2.94
C ARG A 354 -25.33 7.80 -2.62
N PRO A 355 -25.67 6.98 -3.65
CA PRO A 355 -26.32 5.69 -3.43
C PRO A 355 -25.59 4.76 -2.45
N GLU A 356 -24.26 4.71 -2.51
CA GLU A 356 -23.43 3.89 -1.64
C GLU A 356 -23.36 4.39 -0.19
N GLN A 357 -23.76 5.63 0.08
CA GLN A 357 -23.83 6.21 1.42
C GLN A 357 -25.19 5.97 2.09
N LEU A 358 -26.25 5.81 1.28
CA LEU A 358 -27.63 5.66 1.78
C LEU A 358 -27.81 4.56 2.84
N PRO A 359 -27.14 3.38 2.77
CA PRO A 359 -27.27 2.35 3.80
C PRO A 359 -26.89 2.82 5.20
N TYR A 360 -26.07 3.86 5.32
CA TYR A 360 -25.56 4.43 6.58
C TYR A 360 -26.19 5.77 6.94
N ALA A 361 -27.11 6.27 6.11
CA ALA A 361 -27.80 7.52 6.35
C ALA A 361 -28.71 7.41 7.59
N ARG A 362 -28.63 8.41 8.48
CA ARG A 362 -29.48 8.47 9.68
C ARG A 362 -30.87 8.99 9.33
N LYS A 363 -31.86 8.47 10.02
CA LYS A 363 -33.23 8.96 9.87
C LYS A 363 -33.35 10.38 10.42
N GLU A 364 -34.02 11.26 9.68
CA GLU A 364 -34.20 12.66 10.10
C GLU A 364 -34.81 12.81 11.50
N GLN A 365 -35.75 11.93 11.85
CA GLN A 365 -36.39 11.94 13.16
C GLN A 365 -35.44 11.67 14.32
N GLU A 366 -34.40 10.83 14.10
CA GLU A 366 -33.42 10.45 15.14
C GLU A 366 -32.47 11.61 15.47
N VAL A 367 -32.20 12.49 14.49
CA VAL A 367 -31.16 13.51 14.59
C VAL A 367 -31.68 14.94 14.49
N ARG A 368 -33.02 15.12 14.52
CA ARG A 368 -33.64 16.43 14.36
C ARG A 368 -33.18 17.46 15.40
N GLY A 369 -32.95 17.03 16.63
CA GLY A 369 -32.48 17.87 17.74
C GLY A 369 -30.96 18.15 17.72
N TRP A 370 -30.22 17.62 16.74
CA TRP A 370 -28.76 17.76 16.64
C TRP A 370 -28.35 18.92 15.72
N ARG A 371 -29.31 19.45 14.91
CA ARG A 371 -29.04 20.47 13.91
C ARG A 371 -28.68 21.80 14.53
N GLN A 372 -27.68 22.44 13.97
CA GLN A 372 -27.33 23.83 14.23
C GLN A 372 -28.34 24.78 13.57
N PRO A 373 -28.34 26.08 13.90
CA PRO A 373 -29.23 27.07 13.27
C PRO A 373 -29.12 27.14 11.74
N ASN A 374 -27.96 26.82 11.17
CA ASN A 374 -27.73 26.73 9.72
C ASN A 374 -28.31 25.46 9.07
N GLY A 375 -28.88 24.56 9.88
CA GLY A 375 -29.48 23.31 9.41
C GLY A 375 -28.48 22.13 9.27
N GLU A 376 -27.22 22.33 9.50
CA GLU A 376 -26.17 21.29 9.43
C GLU A 376 -26.05 20.53 10.76
N ILE A 377 -25.49 19.34 10.72
CA ILE A 377 -25.06 18.55 11.88
C ILE A 377 -23.57 18.31 11.71
N ALA A 378 -22.76 19.17 12.31
CA ALA A 378 -21.31 19.10 12.20
C ALA A 378 -20.71 17.94 13.03
N LEU A 379 -19.43 17.61 12.80
CA LEU A 379 -18.72 16.57 13.55
C LEU A 379 -18.85 16.75 15.07
N GLN A 380 -18.72 17.98 15.57
CA GLN A 380 -18.86 18.32 16.98
C GLN A 380 -20.23 17.94 17.55
N ASP A 381 -21.31 18.19 16.79
CA ASP A 381 -22.67 17.84 17.20
C ASP A 381 -22.87 16.34 17.25
N VAL A 382 -22.32 15.63 16.25
CA VAL A 382 -22.34 14.15 16.23
C VAL A 382 -21.61 13.59 17.46
N ILE A 383 -20.43 14.09 17.80
CA ILE A 383 -19.68 13.63 18.98
C ILE A 383 -20.46 13.87 20.26
N ARG A 384 -21.05 15.05 20.41
CA ARG A 384 -21.84 15.41 21.59
C ARG A 384 -23.06 14.50 21.80
N HIS A 385 -23.80 14.23 20.74
CA HIS A 385 -25.06 13.51 20.82
C HIS A 385 -24.91 11.98 20.72
N ALA A 386 -24.10 11.50 19.77
CA ALA A 386 -23.87 10.07 19.59
C ALA A 386 -22.98 9.45 20.70
N LYS A 387 -22.09 10.27 21.31
CA LYS A 387 -21.10 9.81 22.29
C LYS A 387 -20.29 8.62 21.76
N PRO A 388 -19.51 8.83 20.67
CA PRO A 388 -18.79 7.73 20.03
C PRO A 388 -17.65 7.21 20.90
N THR A 389 -17.35 5.92 20.72
CA THR A 389 -16.17 5.26 21.30
C THR A 389 -15.00 5.22 20.32
N VAL A 390 -15.30 5.35 19.03
CA VAL A 390 -14.33 5.31 17.93
C VAL A 390 -14.56 6.50 17.00
N LEU A 391 -13.48 7.18 16.63
CA LEU A 391 -13.47 8.27 15.65
C LEU A 391 -12.40 7.97 14.59
N ILE A 392 -12.83 7.81 13.34
CA ILE A 392 -11.96 7.53 12.19
C ILE A 392 -12.01 8.69 11.22
N GLY A 393 -10.87 9.29 10.87
CA GLY A 393 -10.73 10.35 9.89
C GLY A 393 -10.06 9.87 8.61
N VAL A 394 -10.73 10.08 7.50
CA VAL A 394 -10.26 9.82 6.13
C VAL A 394 -10.70 10.96 5.19
N SER A 395 -10.72 12.17 5.73
CA SER A 395 -11.31 13.36 5.10
C SER A 395 -10.33 14.17 4.26
N GLY A 396 -9.03 14.05 4.53
CA GLY A 396 -8.00 14.94 3.98
C GLY A 396 -8.05 16.36 4.55
N GLN A 397 -8.81 16.60 5.64
CA GLN A 397 -8.97 17.92 6.25
C GLN A 397 -8.07 18.04 7.50
N ALA A 398 -6.95 18.73 7.35
CA ALA A 398 -6.00 18.96 8.43
C ALA A 398 -6.68 19.66 9.63
N GLY A 399 -6.42 19.15 10.85
CA GLY A 399 -6.91 19.76 12.08
C GLY A 399 -8.42 19.64 12.32
N ALA A 400 -9.14 18.82 11.54
CA ALA A 400 -10.58 18.67 11.67
C ALA A 400 -11.03 18.05 13.01
N PHE A 401 -10.16 17.27 13.67
CA PHE A 401 -10.39 16.78 15.02
C PHE A 401 -9.91 17.86 16.02
N THR A 402 -10.81 18.77 16.35
CA THR A 402 -10.51 19.88 17.25
C THR A 402 -10.36 19.43 18.71
N GLU A 403 -9.70 20.24 19.52
CA GLU A 403 -9.54 20.00 20.97
C GLU A 403 -10.89 19.79 21.67
N ASP A 404 -11.87 20.62 21.38
CA ASP A 404 -13.22 20.52 21.97
C ASP A 404 -13.92 19.21 21.61
N ALA A 405 -13.80 18.78 20.36
CA ALA A 405 -14.36 17.52 19.89
C ALA A 405 -13.73 16.30 20.59
N VAL A 406 -12.40 16.29 20.69
CA VAL A 406 -11.66 15.19 21.30
C VAL A 406 -11.85 15.16 22.83
N ARG A 407 -11.84 16.32 23.49
CA ARG A 407 -12.15 16.40 24.93
C ARG A 407 -13.57 15.97 25.26
N GLU A 408 -14.56 16.35 24.41
CA GLU A 408 -15.93 15.89 24.59
C GLU A 408 -16.05 14.36 24.46
N MET A 409 -15.38 13.77 23.46
CA MET A 409 -15.32 12.32 23.31
C MET A 409 -14.67 11.65 24.54
N ALA A 410 -13.55 12.20 25.06
CA ALA A 410 -12.82 11.67 26.19
C ALA A 410 -13.57 11.80 27.53
N ARG A 411 -14.57 12.70 27.66
CA ARG A 411 -15.47 12.74 28.83
C ARG A 411 -16.45 11.57 28.86
N ASN A 412 -16.82 11.06 27.68
CA ASN A 412 -17.82 10.00 27.53
C ASN A 412 -17.20 8.60 27.37
N THR A 413 -15.88 8.52 27.13
CA THR A 413 -15.18 7.25 26.82
C THR A 413 -13.85 7.23 27.55
N ASP A 414 -13.62 6.21 28.39
CA ASP A 414 -12.40 6.08 29.18
C ASP A 414 -11.14 5.95 28.29
N ARG A 415 -11.20 5.07 27.30
CA ARG A 415 -10.14 4.84 26.31
C ARG A 415 -10.65 5.15 24.90
N PRO A 416 -10.74 6.42 24.47
CA PRO A 416 -11.22 6.76 23.14
C PRO A 416 -10.26 6.24 22.05
N VAL A 417 -10.83 5.59 21.02
CA VAL A 417 -10.06 5.16 19.84
C VAL A 417 -10.17 6.24 18.78
N ILE A 418 -9.02 6.84 18.40
CA ILE A 418 -9.00 7.97 17.47
C ILE A 418 -7.96 7.72 16.38
N PHE A 419 -8.43 7.55 15.15
CA PHE A 419 -7.62 7.21 13.99
C PHE A 419 -7.66 8.31 12.94
N PRO A 420 -6.74 9.30 12.98
CA PRO A 420 -6.55 10.28 11.90
C PRO A 420 -5.75 9.64 10.77
N LEU A 421 -6.42 9.07 9.77
CA LEU A 421 -5.80 8.25 8.73
C LEU A 421 -5.45 9.00 7.44
N SER A 422 -5.74 10.30 7.35
CA SER A 422 -5.44 11.07 6.14
C SER A 422 -3.94 11.25 5.91
N ASN A 423 -3.53 11.13 4.65
CA ASN A 423 -2.16 11.27 4.17
C ASN A 423 -2.03 12.47 3.19
N PRO A 424 -0.88 13.14 3.12
CA PRO A 424 0.31 13.03 3.98
C PRO A 424 0.09 13.67 5.38
N THR A 425 1.12 13.69 6.22
CA THR A 425 1.07 14.26 7.59
C THR A 425 0.44 15.65 7.66
N ALA A 426 0.68 16.51 6.65
CA ALA A 426 0.09 17.85 6.55
C ALA A 426 -1.44 17.85 6.32
N ARG A 427 -2.05 16.71 6.04
CA ARG A 427 -3.49 16.52 5.85
C ARG A 427 -4.15 15.74 6.99
N CYS A 428 -3.38 15.37 7.99
CA CYS A 428 -3.84 14.60 9.15
C CYS A 428 -4.89 15.39 9.95
N GLU A 429 -5.97 14.75 10.35
CA GLU A 429 -7.09 15.39 11.08
C GLU A 429 -6.69 15.90 12.46
N ALA A 430 -5.71 15.28 13.12
CA ALA A 430 -5.06 15.76 14.33
C ALA A 430 -3.70 15.09 14.52
N THR A 431 -2.78 15.74 15.22
CA THR A 431 -1.48 15.14 15.54
C THR A 431 -1.60 14.19 16.75
N PRO A 432 -0.79 13.13 16.81
CA PRO A 432 -0.76 12.25 17.99
C PRO A 432 -0.42 12.98 19.28
N GLN A 433 0.44 14.00 19.21
CA GLN A 433 0.79 14.84 20.37
C GLN A 433 -0.44 15.54 20.93
N ASP A 434 -1.25 16.17 20.06
CA ASP A 434 -2.47 16.85 20.45
C ASP A 434 -3.49 15.86 21.02
N LEU A 435 -3.71 14.74 20.34
CA LEU A 435 -4.67 13.71 20.80
C LEU A 435 -4.31 13.17 22.19
N LEU A 436 -3.03 12.89 22.45
CA LEU A 436 -2.59 12.44 23.77
C LEU A 436 -2.71 13.53 24.83
N ASN A 437 -2.39 14.79 24.49
CA ASN A 437 -2.55 15.91 25.42
C ASN A 437 -4.02 16.15 25.77
N TRP A 438 -4.91 16.18 24.78
CA TRP A 438 -6.36 16.43 24.98
C TRP A 438 -7.10 15.31 25.70
N THR A 439 -6.57 14.08 25.62
CA THR A 439 -7.14 12.91 26.29
C THR A 439 -6.38 12.45 27.53
N GLU A 440 -5.43 13.25 28.01
CA GLU A 440 -4.60 12.89 29.17
C GLU A 440 -3.94 11.51 28.99
N GLY A 441 -3.37 11.25 27.82
CA GLY A 441 -2.70 10.00 27.48
C GLY A 441 -3.60 8.77 27.30
N ARG A 442 -4.94 8.94 27.32
CA ARG A 442 -5.90 7.82 27.28
C ARG A 442 -6.25 7.34 25.88
N ALA A 443 -6.06 8.17 24.84
CA ALA A 443 -6.39 7.80 23.47
C ALA A 443 -5.58 6.60 22.98
N LEU A 444 -6.26 5.73 22.24
CA LEU A 444 -5.62 4.71 21.38
C LEU A 444 -5.56 5.25 19.97
N ILE A 445 -4.34 5.41 19.45
CA ILE A 445 -4.09 6.15 18.22
C ILE A 445 -3.48 5.24 17.15
N GLY A 446 -4.03 5.28 15.95
CA GLY A 446 -3.43 4.79 14.72
C GLY A 446 -3.45 5.92 13.69
N THR A 447 -2.33 6.17 13.02
CA THR A 447 -2.21 7.27 12.04
C THR A 447 -1.98 6.75 10.63
N GLY A 448 -2.45 7.47 9.61
CA GLY A 448 -2.17 7.11 8.22
C GLY A 448 -0.72 7.40 7.81
N SER A 449 -0.16 8.51 8.32
CA SER A 449 1.23 8.91 8.10
C SER A 449 2.11 8.55 9.30
N PRO A 450 3.44 8.37 9.08
CA PRO A 450 4.35 8.13 10.19
C PRO A 450 4.52 9.41 11.05
N PHE A 451 4.62 9.21 12.36
CA PHE A 451 4.96 10.23 13.33
C PHE A 451 6.08 9.74 14.24
N GLU A 452 6.91 10.66 14.70
CA GLU A 452 7.89 10.38 15.73
C GLU A 452 7.20 9.96 17.04
N PRO A 453 7.86 9.12 17.87
CA PRO A 453 7.34 8.76 19.17
C PRO A 453 7.05 10.01 20.01
N VAL A 454 5.85 10.07 20.57
CA VAL A 454 5.39 11.18 21.42
C VAL A 454 5.85 10.98 22.86
N THR A 455 6.35 12.04 23.49
CA THR A 455 6.67 12.02 24.93
C THR A 455 5.49 12.56 25.72
N ILE A 456 4.90 11.72 26.58
CA ILE A 456 3.87 12.12 27.52
C ILE A 456 4.26 11.67 28.94
N TRP A 457 4.23 12.58 29.91
CA TRP A 457 4.65 12.34 31.31
C TRP A 457 6.03 11.67 31.44
N GLY A 458 6.98 12.09 30.59
CA GLY A 458 8.34 11.53 30.57
C GLY A 458 8.48 10.13 29.94
N LYS A 459 7.40 9.56 29.40
CA LYS A 459 7.43 8.28 28.69
C LYS A 459 7.29 8.48 27.20
N LYS A 460 8.14 7.83 26.41
CA LYS A 460 8.01 7.76 24.95
C LYS A 460 6.92 6.76 24.58
N VAL A 461 5.94 7.22 23.83
CA VAL A 461 4.84 6.41 23.26
C VAL A 461 5.06 6.30 21.76
N ARG A 462 5.26 5.08 21.26
CA ARG A 462 5.29 4.80 19.82
C ARG A 462 3.90 5.03 19.24
N ILE A 463 3.86 5.66 18.08
CA ILE A 463 2.64 5.86 17.30
C ILE A 463 2.61 4.84 16.17
N ASP A 464 1.59 4.01 16.14
CA ASP A 464 1.45 3.00 15.11
C ASP A 464 0.88 3.60 13.83
N GLN A 465 1.60 3.40 12.72
CA GLN A 465 1.14 3.80 11.41
C GLN A 465 0.19 2.73 10.86
N THR A 466 -1.09 3.07 10.73
CA THR A 466 -2.11 2.27 10.07
C THR A 466 -1.95 2.40 8.57
N ASN A 467 -0.97 1.68 8.01
CA ASN A 467 -0.58 1.76 6.60
C ASN A 467 -0.91 0.45 5.88
N ASN A 468 -1.34 0.57 4.63
CA ASN A 468 -1.72 -0.58 3.79
C ASN A 468 -0.57 -1.58 3.57
N SER A 469 0.69 -1.17 3.81
CA SER A 469 1.86 -2.05 3.74
C SER A 469 1.80 -3.27 4.67
N TYR A 470 0.94 -3.24 5.69
CA TYR A 470 0.65 -4.41 6.52
C TYR A 470 -0.23 -5.46 5.82
N ILE A 471 -0.95 -5.10 4.74
CA ILE A 471 -1.95 -5.95 4.08
C ILE A 471 -1.53 -6.34 2.67
N PHE A 472 -1.34 -5.36 1.76
CA PHE A 472 -1.23 -5.64 0.33
C PHE A 472 -0.07 -6.57 -0.05
N PRO A 473 1.12 -6.56 0.61
CA PRO A 473 2.19 -7.47 0.20
C PRO A 473 1.86 -8.94 0.48
N GLY A 474 1.27 -9.22 1.66
CA GLY A 474 0.82 -10.56 2.02
C GLY A 474 -0.40 -11.01 1.19
N LEU A 475 -1.37 -10.11 0.97
CA LEU A 475 -2.51 -10.36 0.09
C LEU A 475 -2.06 -10.77 -1.31
N ALA A 476 -1.14 -9.99 -1.91
CA ALA A 476 -0.61 -10.27 -3.24
C ALA A 476 0.15 -11.60 -3.30
N LEU A 477 1.01 -11.87 -2.33
CA LEU A 477 1.74 -13.15 -2.28
C LEU A 477 0.78 -14.34 -2.20
N GLY A 478 -0.28 -14.25 -1.40
CA GLY A 478 -1.31 -15.29 -1.29
C GLY A 478 -2.07 -15.51 -2.59
N ILE A 479 -2.43 -14.43 -3.29
CA ILE A 479 -3.07 -14.46 -4.60
C ILE A 479 -2.15 -15.10 -5.64
N VAL A 480 -0.88 -14.71 -5.69
CA VAL A 480 0.11 -15.26 -6.63
C VAL A 480 0.35 -16.74 -6.35
N ALA A 481 0.52 -17.14 -5.09
CA ALA A 481 0.79 -18.51 -4.69
C ALA A 481 -0.42 -19.44 -4.96
N SER A 482 -1.64 -18.97 -4.70
CA SER A 482 -2.86 -19.72 -4.99
C SER A 482 -3.26 -19.70 -6.46
N ARG A 483 -2.64 -18.84 -7.28
CA ARG A 483 -3.03 -18.56 -8.68
C ARG A 483 -4.51 -18.21 -8.77
N ALA A 484 -4.97 -17.34 -7.85
CA ALA A 484 -6.38 -17.02 -7.75
C ALA A 484 -6.92 -16.34 -9.02
N LYS A 485 -8.11 -16.75 -9.45
CA LYS A 485 -8.79 -16.18 -10.63
C LYS A 485 -9.37 -14.80 -10.35
N ARG A 486 -9.76 -14.55 -9.09
CA ARG A 486 -10.39 -13.30 -8.62
C ARG A 486 -9.93 -13.01 -7.21
N VAL A 487 -10.01 -11.74 -6.82
CA VAL A 487 -9.89 -11.32 -5.41
C VAL A 487 -11.30 -11.17 -4.86
N THR A 488 -11.63 -11.94 -3.83
CA THR A 488 -12.93 -11.87 -3.15
C THR A 488 -12.84 -10.99 -1.91
N ASP A 489 -13.98 -10.46 -1.47
CA ASP A 489 -14.05 -9.73 -0.20
C ASP A 489 -13.67 -10.62 0.99
N ALA A 490 -13.94 -11.94 0.90
CA ALA A 490 -13.53 -12.92 1.90
C ALA A 490 -12.00 -13.07 1.98
N MET A 491 -11.28 -13.00 0.86
CA MET A 491 -9.81 -13.00 0.85
C MET A 491 -9.23 -11.75 1.51
N VAL A 492 -9.81 -10.58 1.27
CA VAL A 492 -9.42 -9.32 1.93
C VAL A 492 -9.71 -9.38 3.44
N MET A 493 -10.86 -9.94 3.80
CA MET A 493 -11.24 -10.19 5.19
C MET A 493 -10.29 -11.18 5.87
N ALA A 494 -9.86 -12.24 5.19
CA ALA A 494 -8.89 -13.20 5.71
C ALA A 494 -7.55 -12.54 6.01
N ALA A 495 -7.09 -11.61 5.15
CA ALA A 495 -5.89 -10.83 5.40
C ALA A 495 -6.02 -9.96 6.66
N ALA A 496 -7.16 -9.26 6.83
CA ALA A 496 -7.42 -8.45 8.02
C ALA A 496 -7.50 -9.29 9.30
N LYS A 497 -8.24 -10.42 9.28
CA LYS A 497 -8.35 -11.34 10.41
C LYS A 497 -6.99 -11.92 10.83
N GLU A 498 -6.15 -12.26 9.84
CA GLU A 498 -4.81 -12.79 10.13
C GLU A 498 -3.90 -11.72 10.74
N LEU A 499 -3.94 -10.46 10.25
CA LEU A 499 -3.23 -9.37 10.90
C LEU A 499 -3.67 -9.23 12.36
N VAL A 500 -4.98 -9.24 12.65
CA VAL A 500 -5.51 -9.17 14.02
C VAL A 500 -5.00 -10.32 14.91
N ARG A 501 -4.85 -11.52 14.36
CA ARG A 501 -4.32 -12.67 15.12
C ARG A 501 -2.87 -12.45 15.56
N LEU A 502 -2.13 -11.64 14.81
CA LEU A 502 -0.68 -11.41 15.00
C LEU A 502 -0.35 -10.09 15.71
N VAL A 503 -1.35 -9.24 16.01
CA VAL A 503 -1.07 -7.98 16.72
C VAL A 503 -0.56 -8.22 18.13
N PRO A 504 0.38 -7.39 18.63
CA PRO A 504 0.94 -7.54 19.97
C PRO A 504 -0.09 -7.47 21.10
N THR A 505 -1.18 -6.71 20.90
CA THR A 505 -2.27 -6.54 21.89
C THR A 505 -3.03 -7.83 22.23
N GLN A 506 -2.88 -8.89 21.43
CA GLN A 506 -3.41 -10.22 21.77
C GLN A 506 -2.76 -10.80 23.03
N LYS A 507 -1.50 -10.47 23.29
CA LYS A 507 -0.71 -10.99 24.42
C LYS A 507 -0.56 -9.95 25.53
N ASP A 508 -0.39 -8.69 25.19
CA ASP A 508 -0.19 -7.60 26.14
C ASP A 508 -1.01 -6.36 25.72
N LYS A 509 -2.01 -6.02 26.52
CA LYS A 509 -2.89 -4.86 26.31
C LYS A 509 -2.17 -3.49 26.32
N LYS A 510 -0.91 -3.45 26.75
CA LYS A 510 -0.06 -2.25 26.76
C LYS A 510 0.88 -2.16 25.55
N ALA A 511 0.93 -3.21 24.75
CA ALA A 511 1.75 -3.25 23.55
C ALA A 511 1.18 -2.36 22.43
N SER A 512 1.98 -2.17 21.38
CA SER A 512 1.60 -1.46 20.15
C SER A 512 0.38 -2.11 19.50
N LEU A 513 -0.44 -1.30 18.81
CA LEU A 513 -1.63 -1.79 18.08
C LEU A 513 -1.26 -2.65 16.87
N LEU A 514 -0.10 -2.42 16.28
CA LEU A 514 0.38 -3.14 15.11
C LEU A 514 1.76 -3.77 15.37
N PRO A 515 2.11 -4.87 14.68
CA PRO A 515 3.44 -5.49 14.75
C PRO A 515 4.55 -4.53 14.34
N SER A 516 5.80 -4.84 14.71
CA SER A 516 6.96 -4.13 14.16
C SER A 516 7.10 -4.38 12.66
N LEU A 517 7.54 -3.37 11.90
CA LEU A 517 7.85 -3.52 10.49
C LEU A 517 9.04 -4.49 10.25
N SER A 518 9.90 -4.68 11.24
CA SER A 518 10.96 -5.69 11.18
C SER A 518 10.43 -7.11 10.98
N ASP A 519 9.20 -7.39 11.43
CA ASP A 519 8.53 -8.69 11.32
C ASP A 519 7.69 -8.82 10.03
N SER A 520 7.70 -7.79 9.17
CA SER A 520 6.80 -7.67 8.02
C SER A 520 6.88 -8.83 7.03
N ARG A 521 8.05 -9.43 6.81
CA ARG A 521 8.19 -10.62 5.95
C ARG A 521 7.47 -11.84 6.53
N GLN A 522 7.60 -12.08 7.83
CA GLN A 522 6.90 -13.17 8.51
C GLN A 522 5.40 -12.91 8.52
N LEU A 523 4.99 -11.68 8.81
CA LEU A 523 3.61 -11.24 8.75
C LEU A 523 3.00 -11.46 7.35
N SER A 524 3.68 -11.01 6.31
CA SER A 524 3.23 -11.19 4.93
C SER A 524 3.07 -12.66 4.53
N ARG A 525 3.96 -13.54 5.01
CA ARG A 525 3.82 -15.00 4.81
C ARG A 525 2.58 -15.56 5.47
N SER A 526 2.30 -15.17 6.72
CA SER A 526 1.11 -15.63 7.44
C SER A 526 -0.17 -15.15 6.75
N ILE A 527 -0.22 -13.87 6.36
CA ILE A 527 -1.33 -13.30 5.60
C ILE A 527 -1.50 -14.03 4.26
N ALA A 528 -0.40 -14.30 3.55
CA ALA A 528 -0.44 -14.99 2.25
C ALA A 528 -1.04 -16.40 2.37
N LEU A 529 -0.70 -17.13 3.44
CA LEU A 529 -1.27 -18.45 3.69
C LEU A 529 -2.77 -18.36 3.99
N ALA A 530 -3.19 -17.42 4.83
CA ALA A 530 -4.61 -17.20 5.14
C ALA A 530 -5.43 -16.82 3.89
N VAL A 531 -4.89 -15.92 3.07
CA VAL A 531 -5.51 -15.49 1.79
C VAL A 531 -5.57 -16.65 0.80
N GLY A 532 -4.50 -17.43 0.66
CA GLY A 532 -4.47 -18.57 -0.24
C GLY A 532 -5.45 -19.68 0.17
N ARG A 533 -5.58 -19.96 1.47
CA ARG A 533 -6.59 -20.88 2.02
C ARG A 533 -8.01 -20.39 1.72
N GLN A 534 -8.24 -19.08 1.90
CA GLN A 534 -9.54 -18.50 1.56
C GLN A 534 -9.83 -18.58 0.06
N ALA A 535 -8.83 -18.36 -0.80
CA ALA A 535 -8.98 -18.52 -2.23
C ALA A 535 -9.38 -19.96 -2.63
N ILE A 536 -8.85 -20.98 -1.93
CA ILE A 536 -9.25 -22.39 -2.11
C ILE A 536 -10.72 -22.58 -1.67
N GLN A 537 -11.11 -22.08 -0.51
CA GLN A 537 -12.48 -22.18 0.02
C GLN A 537 -13.50 -21.51 -0.91
N ASP A 538 -13.15 -20.37 -1.49
CA ASP A 538 -13.99 -19.61 -2.42
C ASP A 538 -14.01 -20.21 -3.85
N GLY A 539 -13.27 -21.31 -4.11
CA GLY A 539 -13.15 -21.91 -5.44
C GLY A 539 -12.42 -21.03 -6.46
N GLN A 540 -11.66 -20.05 -5.99
CA GLN A 540 -10.90 -19.14 -6.85
C GLN A 540 -9.48 -19.64 -7.13
N ALA A 541 -8.89 -20.45 -6.24
CA ALA A 541 -7.55 -21.00 -6.41
C ALA A 541 -7.45 -21.99 -7.57
N GLN A 542 -6.26 -22.04 -8.19
CA GLN A 542 -5.91 -23.03 -9.22
C GLN A 542 -4.90 -24.07 -8.71
N VAL A 543 -4.49 -23.98 -7.45
CA VAL A 543 -3.68 -25.01 -6.78
C VAL A 543 -4.55 -26.13 -6.25
N ALA A 544 -4.00 -27.34 -6.21
CA ALA A 544 -4.78 -28.56 -5.89
C ALA A 544 -5.16 -28.69 -4.40
N GLY A 545 -4.63 -27.86 -3.52
CA GLY A 545 -4.89 -27.90 -2.08
C GLY A 545 -3.80 -27.22 -1.27
N GLU A 546 -3.85 -27.36 0.06
CA GLU A 546 -3.00 -26.65 1.00
C GLU A 546 -1.52 -26.96 0.83
N ASP A 547 -1.13 -28.24 0.69
CA ASP A 547 0.28 -28.63 0.47
C ASP A 547 0.85 -28.01 -0.81
N SER A 548 0.00 -27.86 -1.84
CA SER A 548 0.39 -27.22 -3.10
C SER A 548 0.52 -25.71 -2.92
N LEU A 549 -0.36 -25.10 -2.13
CA LEU A 549 -0.31 -23.68 -1.78
C LEU A 549 0.99 -23.35 -1.03
N GLU A 550 1.36 -24.14 -0.04
CA GLU A 550 2.59 -23.91 0.73
C GLU A 550 3.85 -24.03 -0.13
N ARG A 551 3.91 -25.02 -1.02
CA ARG A 551 5.01 -25.15 -1.99
C ARG A 551 5.09 -23.97 -2.96
N GLU A 552 3.96 -23.54 -3.51
CA GLU A 552 3.91 -22.38 -4.41
C GLU A 552 4.25 -21.07 -3.66
N LEU A 553 3.81 -20.93 -2.41
CA LEU A 553 4.15 -19.79 -1.58
C LEU A 553 5.67 -19.72 -1.39
N GLN A 554 6.31 -20.83 -0.99
CA GLN A 554 7.75 -20.88 -0.81
C GLN A 554 8.52 -20.62 -2.13
N ALA A 555 8.02 -21.14 -3.25
CA ALA A 555 8.63 -20.96 -4.58
C ALA A 555 8.55 -19.52 -5.10
N ASN A 556 7.57 -18.73 -4.63
CA ASN A 556 7.39 -17.33 -5.01
C ASN A 556 8.14 -16.33 -4.11
N ILE A 557 8.80 -16.81 -3.04
CA ILE A 557 9.59 -15.95 -2.15
C ILE A 557 11.04 -15.89 -2.62
N TRP A 558 11.46 -14.70 -2.97
CA TRP A 558 12.82 -14.36 -3.33
C TRP A 558 13.56 -13.69 -2.17
N GLU A 559 14.82 -14.05 -1.99
CA GLU A 559 15.72 -13.39 -1.03
C GLU A 559 16.76 -12.55 -1.78
N PRO A 560 17.03 -11.32 -1.32
CA PRO A 560 17.98 -10.42 -1.97
C PRO A 560 19.44 -10.81 -1.64
N VAL A 561 19.90 -11.91 -2.23
CA VAL A 561 21.26 -12.43 -2.10
C VAL A 561 21.89 -12.62 -3.47
N TYR A 562 23.20 -12.46 -3.56
CA TYR A 562 23.92 -12.79 -4.78
C TYR A 562 24.05 -14.30 -4.92
N VAL A 563 23.76 -14.81 -6.12
CA VAL A 563 23.96 -16.22 -6.48
C VAL A 563 25.10 -16.33 -7.49
N PRO A 564 25.83 -17.46 -7.55
CA PRO A 564 26.86 -17.69 -8.56
C PRO A 564 26.29 -17.62 -9.99
N TYR A 565 27.06 -17.10 -10.94
CA TYR A 565 26.69 -17.08 -12.36
C TYR A 565 27.55 -18.01 -13.19
N GLU A 566 26.90 -18.67 -14.15
CA GLU A 566 27.54 -19.45 -15.21
C GLU A 566 27.19 -18.82 -16.57
N ARG A 567 28.13 -18.85 -17.49
CA ARG A 567 27.88 -18.37 -18.86
C ARG A 567 26.96 -19.34 -19.60
N LYS A 568 25.88 -18.83 -20.12
CA LYS A 568 25.04 -19.60 -21.04
C LYS A 568 25.83 -19.82 -22.34
N ALA A 569 26.02 -21.09 -22.76
CA ALA A 569 26.65 -21.36 -24.05
C ALA A 569 25.91 -20.60 -25.16
N ALA A 570 26.66 -19.99 -26.05
CA ALA A 570 26.05 -19.43 -27.27
C ALA A 570 25.30 -20.56 -27.97
N LYS A 571 24.03 -20.35 -28.33
CA LYS A 571 23.38 -21.28 -29.25
C LYS A 571 24.18 -21.23 -30.56
N PRO A 572 24.57 -22.39 -31.11
CA PRO A 572 25.26 -22.45 -32.40
C PRO A 572 24.45 -21.78 -33.52
#